data_6f461c6db6dd9f255c00064efb7076f1
#
_entry.id   6f461c6db6dd9f255c00064efb7076f1
#
_cell.length_a   1.000
_cell.length_b   1.000
_cell.length_c   1.000
_cell.angle_alpha   90.00
_cell.angle_beta   90.00
_cell.angle_gamma   90.00
#
_symmetry.space_group_name_H-M   'P 1'
#
loop_
_entity.id
_entity.type
_entity.pdbx_description
1 polymer ?
#
loop_
_entity_poly.entity_id
_entity_poly.type
_entity_poly.pdbx_seq_one_letter_code
_entity_poly.pdbx_strand_id
1 'polypeptide(L)'
;YNGYIGGTKKKAAENVLMQIGLAQTDHYASCGTYYSSTDGYCVPPTAEDECTPSKATTETIGNDLFGKPDYIKLQNGFLFCSFSPGTTSYTVRAVGLGDCQLDIDESGSIDDSSC
;
A
#
# COMPACT_ATOMS: atom_id res chain seq x y z
N TYR A 1 10.82 -21.72 13.58
CA TYR A 1 11.07 -21.83 12.14
C TYR A 1 9.99 -21.13 11.31
N ASN A 2 8.73 -21.41 11.64
CA ASN A 2 7.62 -20.72 10.98
C ASN A 2 7.66 -19.22 11.24
N GLY A 3 8.10 -18.81 12.42
CA GLY A 3 8.27 -17.41 12.75
C GLY A 3 9.33 -16.72 11.89
N TYR A 4 10.39 -17.47 11.56
CA TYR A 4 11.44 -16.94 10.70
C TYR A 4 10.91 -16.68 9.28
N ILE A 5 10.17 -17.65 8.73
CA ILE A 5 9.59 -17.49 7.38
C ILE A 5 8.59 -16.35 7.39
N GLY A 6 7.74 -16.26 8.42
CA GLY A 6 6.77 -15.17 8.56
C GLY A 6 7.46 -13.82 8.68
N GLY A 7 8.57 -13.77 9.44
CA GLY A 7 9.34 -12.55 9.58
C GLY A 7 9.96 -12.08 8.28
N THR A 8 10.45 -13.01 7.46
CA THR A 8 11.01 -12.68 6.15
C THR A 8 9.95 -12.10 5.22
N LYS A 9 8.76 -12.69 5.18
CA LYS A 9 7.65 -12.20 4.36
C LYS A 9 7.17 -10.84 4.85
N LYS A 10 7.09 -10.67 6.17
CA LYS A 10 6.72 -9.41 6.77
C LYS A 10 7.71 -8.31 6.38
N LYS A 11 9.01 -8.60 6.42
CA LYS A 11 10.04 -7.63 6.06
C LYS A 11 9.93 -7.23 4.59
N ALA A 12 9.67 -8.19 3.71
CA ALA A 12 9.46 -7.91 2.30
C ALA A 12 8.25 -7.01 2.08
N ALA A 13 7.15 -7.25 2.81
CA ALA A 13 5.96 -6.40 2.73
C ALA A 13 6.24 -5.00 3.25
N GLU A 14 7.00 -4.86 4.33
CA GLU A 14 7.39 -3.55 4.86
C GLU A 14 8.21 -2.76 3.83
N ASN A 15 9.12 -3.43 3.12
CA ASN A 15 9.91 -2.78 2.07
C ASN A 15 9.02 -2.29 0.94
N VAL A 16 8.02 -3.07 0.54
CA VAL A 16 7.06 -2.64 -0.49
C VAL A 16 6.24 -1.45 -0.01
N LEU A 17 5.78 -1.47 1.25
CA LEU A 17 5.05 -0.34 1.83
C LEU A 17 5.89 0.94 1.78
N MET A 18 7.17 0.86 2.09
CA MET A 18 8.06 2.02 2.03
C MET A 18 8.20 2.54 0.61
N GLN A 19 8.31 1.66 -0.38
CA GLN A 19 8.36 2.06 -1.79
C GLN A 19 7.07 2.76 -2.22
N ILE A 20 5.93 2.21 -1.83
CA ILE A 20 4.64 2.82 -2.15
C ILE A 20 4.51 4.18 -1.44
N GLY A 21 4.98 4.28 -0.20
CA GLY A 21 5.00 5.54 0.52
C GLY A 21 5.80 6.63 -0.18
N LEU A 22 6.98 6.28 -0.71
CA LEU A 22 7.77 7.22 -1.50
C LEU A 22 7.03 7.62 -2.78
N ALA A 23 6.40 6.67 -3.45
CA ALA A 23 5.61 6.96 -4.64
C ALA A 23 4.41 7.85 -4.33
N GLN A 24 3.81 7.71 -3.14
CA GLN A 24 2.74 8.59 -2.69
C GLN A 24 3.23 10.03 -2.53
N THR A 25 4.43 10.21 -1.97
CA THR A 25 5.02 11.54 -1.83
C THR A 25 5.25 12.17 -3.21
N ASP A 26 5.75 11.41 -4.17
CA ASP A 26 5.95 11.89 -5.53
C ASP A 26 4.62 12.21 -6.20
N HIS A 27 3.60 11.39 -5.99
CA HIS A 27 2.25 11.61 -6.52
C HIS A 27 1.67 12.93 -5.99
N TYR A 28 1.82 13.18 -4.70
CA TYR A 28 1.34 14.42 -4.10
C TYR A 28 2.07 15.63 -4.69
N ALA A 29 3.38 15.53 -4.87
CA ALA A 29 4.17 16.62 -5.44
C ALA A 29 3.76 16.92 -6.88
N SER A 30 3.40 15.90 -7.65
CA SER A 30 3.03 16.06 -9.07
C SER A 30 1.57 16.38 -9.27
N CYS A 31 0.68 15.81 -8.46
CA CYS A 31 -0.77 15.86 -8.67
C CYS A 31 -1.52 16.71 -7.64
N GLY A 32 -0.87 17.13 -6.57
CA GLY A 32 -1.50 17.91 -5.51
C GLY A 32 -2.41 17.10 -4.60
N THR A 33 -2.42 15.79 -4.74
CA THR A 33 -3.24 14.88 -3.92
C THR A 33 -2.53 13.55 -3.78
N TYR A 34 -2.82 12.83 -2.70
CA TYR A 34 -2.32 11.47 -2.54
C TYR A 34 -3.13 10.48 -3.39
N TYR A 35 -2.53 9.36 -3.67
CA TYR A 35 -3.10 8.34 -4.53
C TYR A 35 -4.06 7.43 -3.74
N SER A 36 -5.20 7.11 -4.36
CA SER A 36 -6.12 6.08 -3.87
C SER A 36 -6.30 5.03 -4.96
N SER A 37 -6.16 3.76 -4.62
CA SER A 37 -6.34 2.69 -5.59
C SER A 37 -7.78 2.57 -6.08
N THR A 38 -8.73 3.19 -5.40
CA THR A 38 -10.13 3.25 -5.83
C THR A 38 -10.35 4.33 -6.89
N ASP A 39 -9.68 5.48 -6.76
CA ASP A 39 -9.91 6.63 -7.63
C ASP A 39 -8.95 6.72 -8.81
N GLY A 40 -7.71 6.28 -8.65
CA GLY A 40 -6.73 6.25 -9.73
C GLY A 40 -5.68 7.35 -9.66
N TYR A 41 -4.81 7.37 -10.68
CA TYR A 41 -3.65 8.27 -10.73
C TYR A 41 -4.08 9.71 -10.98
N CYS A 42 -3.60 10.64 -10.15
CA CYS A 42 -3.88 12.07 -10.22
C CYS A 42 -5.36 12.42 -10.10
N VAL A 43 -6.16 11.52 -9.54
CA VAL A 43 -7.58 11.79 -9.28
C VAL A 43 -7.74 12.11 -7.80
N PRO A 44 -8.36 13.26 -7.46
CA PRO A 44 -8.60 13.59 -6.05
C PRO A 44 -9.45 12.50 -5.40
N PRO A 45 -9.04 11.99 -4.21
CA PRO A 45 -9.79 10.92 -3.55
C PRO A 45 -11.20 11.38 -3.17
N THR A 46 -12.20 10.59 -3.54
CA THR A 46 -13.59 10.86 -3.19
C THR A 46 -14.12 9.86 -2.17
N ALA A 47 -13.50 8.66 -2.11
CA ALA A 47 -13.89 7.64 -1.15
C ALA A 47 -13.06 7.78 0.11
N GLU A 48 -13.71 8.02 1.24
CA GLU A 48 -13.04 8.15 2.53
C GLU A 48 -12.92 6.83 3.26
N ASP A 49 -13.57 5.78 2.75
CA ASP A 49 -13.62 4.48 3.40
C ASP A 49 -12.32 3.72 3.21
N GLU A 50 -12.00 2.90 4.21
CA GLU A 50 -10.85 2.01 4.12
C GLU A 50 -11.03 1.03 2.98
N CYS A 51 -9.95 0.80 2.23
CA CYS A 51 -9.96 -0.19 1.17
C CYS A 51 -9.67 -1.58 1.75
N THR A 52 -10.05 -2.61 0.99
CA THR A 52 -9.71 -3.98 1.32
C THR A 52 -8.63 -4.46 0.34
N PRO A 53 -7.44 -4.85 0.84
CA PRO A 53 -6.39 -5.35 -0.03
C PRO A 53 -6.84 -6.57 -0.83
N SER A 54 -6.51 -6.58 -2.12
CA SER A 54 -6.85 -7.68 -3.02
C SER A 54 -5.79 -7.77 -4.11
N LYS A 55 -5.85 -8.84 -4.90
CA LYS A 55 -4.98 -8.96 -6.06
C LYS A 55 -5.22 -7.80 -7.04
N ALA A 56 -6.48 -7.45 -7.24
CA ALA A 56 -6.85 -6.36 -8.15
C ALA A 56 -6.28 -5.02 -7.70
N THR A 57 -6.42 -4.68 -6.41
CA THR A 57 -5.87 -3.42 -5.89
C THR A 57 -4.35 -3.41 -5.94
N THR A 58 -3.71 -4.54 -5.69
CA THR A 58 -2.25 -4.67 -5.77
C THR A 58 -1.76 -4.40 -7.19
N GLU A 59 -2.41 -4.98 -8.19
CA GLU A 59 -2.07 -4.75 -9.59
C GLU A 59 -2.33 -3.30 -10.00
N THR A 60 -3.40 -2.72 -9.50
CA THR A 60 -3.74 -1.31 -9.77
C THR A 60 -2.67 -0.37 -9.25
N ILE A 61 -2.19 -0.59 -8.02
CA ILE A 61 -1.10 0.20 -7.45
C ILE A 61 0.17 0.06 -8.31
N GLY A 62 0.52 -1.15 -8.69
CA GLY A 62 1.69 -1.40 -9.52
C GLY A 62 1.59 -0.67 -10.85
N ASN A 63 0.45 -0.74 -11.51
CA ASN A 63 0.23 -0.10 -12.79
C ASN A 63 0.24 1.43 -12.68
N ASP A 64 -0.46 1.97 -11.69
CA ASP A 64 -0.64 3.43 -11.58
C ASP A 64 0.60 4.14 -11.05
N LEU A 65 1.28 3.57 -10.07
CA LEU A 65 2.42 4.22 -9.43
C LEU A 65 3.77 3.81 -10.02
N PHE A 66 3.88 2.62 -10.57
CA PHE A 66 5.15 2.08 -11.05
C PHE A 66 5.14 1.69 -12.53
N GLY A 67 3.99 1.84 -13.19
CA GLY A 67 3.89 1.60 -14.63
C GLY A 67 3.74 0.14 -15.05
N LYS A 68 3.67 -0.79 -14.10
CA LYS A 68 3.54 -2.22 -14.40
C LYS A 68 2.60 -2.89 -13.40
N PRO A 69 1.57 -3.62 -13.87
CA PRO A 69 0.64 -4.28 -12.95
C PRO A 69 1.29 -5.40 -12.12
N ASP A 70 2.42 -5.93 -12.55
CA ASP A 70 3.14 -6.97 -11.82
C ASP A 70 4.35 -6.44 -11.05
N TYR A 71 4.49 -5.13 -10.90
CA TYR A 71 5.61 -4.53 -10.18
C TYR A 71 5.67 -5.03 -8.74
N ILE A 72 4.51 -5.08 -8.06
CA ILE A 72 4.41 -5.62 -6.72
C ILE A 72 4.12 -7.11 -6.84
N LYS A 73 5.10 -7.93 -6.50
CA LYS A 73 4.96 -9.37 -6.63
C LYS A 73 4.29 -9.96 -5.41
N LEU A 74 3.34 -10.86 -5.64
CA LEU A 74 2.56 -11.49 -4.59
C LEU A 74 3.25 -12.69 -3.95
N GLN A 75 4.50 -12.97 -4.33
CA GLN A 75 5.23 -14.14 -3.84
C GLN A 75 5.47 -14.11 -2.32
N ASN A 76 5.31 -12.95 -1.69
CA ASN A 76 5.42 -12.83 -0.24
C ASN A 76 4.08 -13.11 0.46
N GLY A 77 3.00 -13.33 -0.29
CA GLY A 77 1.68 -13.64 0.26
C GLY A 77 0.90 -12.44 0.75
N PHE A 78 1.42 -11.21 0.59
CA PHE A 78 0.72 -10.00 1.00
C PHE A 78 0.00 -9.36 -0.18
N LEU A 79 -1.19 -8.82 0.11
CA LEU A 79 -1.97 -8.01 -0.82
C LEU A 79 -1.98 -6.57 -0.32
N PHE A 80 -2.02 -5.62 -1.24
CA PHE A 80 -1.88 -4.21 -0.91
C PHE A 80 -3.04 -3.39 -1.45
N CYS A 81 -3.43 -2.35 -0.71
CA CYS A 81 -4.33 -1.32 -1.21
C CYS A 81 -3.94 0.02 -0.61
N SER A 82 -4.35 1.10 -1.27
CA SER A 82 -4.09 2.45 -0.81
C SER A 82 -5.38 3.24 -0.75
N PHE A 83 -5.58 3.98 0.34
CA PHE A 83 -6.72 4.88 0.45
C PHE A 83 -6.27 6.21 1.06
N SER A 84 -7.02 7.26 0.75
CA SER A 84 -6.71 8.60 1.22
C SER A 84 -7.99 9.22 1.79
N PRO A 85 -8.12 9.27 3.13
CA PRO A 85 -9.34 9.81 3.75
C PRO A 85 -9.48 11.33 3.61
N GLY A 86 -8.46 11.99 3.07
CA GLY A 86 -8.48 13.42 2.82
C GLY A 86 -7.39 13.77 1.83
N THR A 87 -7.23 15.06 1.51
CA THR A 87 -6.22 15.49 0.55
C THR A 87 -4.81 15.52 1.15
N THR A 88 -4.69 15.50 2.48
CA THR A 88 -3.42 15.69 3.18
C THR A 88 -2.92 14.44 3.89
N SER A 89 -3.61 13.31 3.74
CA SER A 89 -3.23 12.06 4.40
C SER A 89 -3.48 10.87 3.49
N TYR A 90 -2.76 9.78 3.74
CA TYR A 90 -2.98 8.52 3.04
C TYR A 90 -2.66 7.36 3.98
N THR A 91 -3.19 6.19 3.66
CA THR A 91 -2.81 4.93 4.30
C THR A 91 -2.64 3.88 3.22
N VAL A 92 -1.50 3.19 3.23
CA VAL A 92 -1.28 2.02 2.38
C VAL A 92 -1.33 0.81 3.30
N ARG A 93 -2.23 -0.12 3.00
CA ARG A 93 -2.47 -1.29 3.84
C ARG A 93 -1.99 -2.55 3.14
N ALA A 94 -1.31 -3.40 3.90
CA ALA A 94 -0.88 -4.72 3.45
C ALA A 94 -1.48 -5.77 4.38
N VAL A 95 -2.11 -6.79 3.81
CA VAL A 95 -2.68 -7.90 4.56
C VAL A 95 -2.10 -9.20 4.02
N GLY A 96 -1.55 -10.01 4.89
CA GLY A 96 -0.92 -11.27 4.54
C GLY A 96 -1.57 -12.47 5.21
N LEU A 97 -0.85 -13.58 5.17
CA LEU A 97 -1.29 -14.83 5.77
C LEU A 97 -1.41 -14.67 7.29
N GLY A 98 -2.42 -15.32 7.88
CA GLY A 98 -2.64 -15.29 9.31
C GLY A 98 -3.15 -13.97 9.82
N ASP A 99 -3.82 -13.20 8.98
CA ASP A 99 -4.42 -11.91 9.30
C ASP A 99 -3.39 -10.84 9.72
N CYS A 100 -2.13 -11.03 9.34
CA CYS A 100 -1.09 -10.03 9.59
C CYS A 100 -1.39 -8.79 8.76
N GLN A 101 -1.59 -7.65 9.41
CA GLN A 101 -1.89 -6.39 8.75
C GLN A 101 -0.82 -5.36 9.07
N LEU A 102 -0.31 -4.70 8.03
CA LEU A 102 0.66 -3.63 8.14
C LEU A 102 0.09 -2.39 7.45
N ASP A 103 0.29 -1.22 8.06
CA ASP A 103 -0.14 0.04 7.47
C ASP A 103 1.02 1.03 7.49
N ILE A 104 1.14 1.85 6.43
CA ILE A 104 2.02 3.00 6.42
C ILE A 104 1.19 4.23 6.06
N ASP A 105 1.52 5.37 6.65
CA ASP A 105 0.82 6.62 6.41
C ASP A 105 1.80 7.74 6.05
N GLU A 106 1.30 8.97 5.95
CA GLU A 106 2.10 10.14 5.55
C GLU A 106 3.24 10.46 6.51
N SER A 107 3.22 9.91 7.71
CA SER A 107 4.34 10.08 8.65
C SER A 107 5.54 9.21 8.27
N GLY A 108 5.35 8.22 7.40
CA GLY A 108 6.39 7.28 7.00
C GLY A 108 6.62 6.16 8.00
N SER A 109 5.84 6.10 9.07
CA SER A 109 5.94 5.06 10.09
C SER A 109 5.05 3.88 9.76
N ILE A 110 5.57 2.66 9.94
CA ILE A 110 4.81 1.44 9.70
C ILE A 110 4.18 0.98 11.01
N ASP A 111 2.86 0.79 10.98
CA ASP A 111 2.11 0.22 12.09
C ASP A 111 1.99 -1.28 11.85
N ASP A 112 2.66 -2.07 12.70
CA ASP A 112 2.62 -3.52 12.62
C ASP A 112 1.95 -4.16 13.84
N SER A 113 1.17 -3.39 14.58
CA SER A 113 0.54 -3.84 15.82
C SER A 113 -0.46 -4.98 15.60
N SER A 114 -0.97 -5.12 14.37
CA SER A 114 -1.90 -6.19 14.01
C SER A 114 -1.20 -7.39 13.35
N CYS A 115 0.11 -7.47 13.49
CA CYS A 115 0.91 -8.53 12.85
C CYS A 115 1.83 -9.32 13.84
#